data_7e8b776a9d6549cc51d1f39f518c2ad3
#
_entry.id   7e8b776a9d6549cc51d1f39f518c2ad3
#
_cell.length_a   1.000
_cell.length_b   1.000
_cell.length_c   1.000
_cell.angle_alpha   90.00
_cell.angle_beta   90.00
_cell.angle_gamma   90.00
#
_symmetry.space_group_name_H-M   'P 1'
#
loop_
_entity.id
_entity.type
_entity.pdbx_description
1 polymer ?
#
loop_
_entity_poly.entity_id
_entity_poly.type
_entity_poly.pdbx_seq_one_letter_code
_entity_poly.pdbx_strand_id
1 'polypeptide(L)'
;MFSENVKIALHAIFANKMRSILTVLGVMIGVAAVIAVVSIVQGFQHKIAGDLEGIGAGFIEVFPQTDRKKPFDVPELTIDDAAAVRRQTSSIRDFTPIYITSTQLKHGDARHSAQIYAVNRSYPDIVNHWVEHGRFFTAVDDEQKKRVAVVGLEIADRLDLGEEPLGKLIQIDNNTFTVIGVLEKKGGSFGNNQDDIVLIPFSTATVVYGPENMRRLVLAFQMEEGADLDQVKTQVRDVLRARHALKKDDRDDFQILAQEELLETFSKVLGYITAILGGVVAVALLVGGIGIMNIMLVSVTERTREIGIRKSIGARRRDVLVQFLIEAIVLSGFGGLVGVAGGFGLAMLARLIISRWVTFPAVHTPLWAIFGAFMFCAALGVIFGIYPAAKASKLDPIEALRYE
;
A
#
# COMPACT_ATOMS: atom_id res chain seq x y z
N MET A 1 1.58 47.00 5.96
CA MET A 1 1.64 46.70 4.50
C MET A 1 1.26 45.25 4.17
N PHE A 2 1.99 44.22 4.62
CA PHE A 2 1.65 42.83 4.27
C PHE A 2 0.25 42.40 4.77
N SER A 3 -0.09 42.65 6.04
CA SER A 3 -1.39 42.32 6.63
C SER A 3 -2.58 43.07 6.00
N GLU A 4 -2.36 44.29 5.55
CA GLU A 4 -3.35 45.11 4.84
C GLU A 4 -3.62 44.54 3.42
N ASN A 5 -2.58 44.14 2.70
CA ASN A 5 -2.70 43.53 1.39
C ASN A 5 -3.45 42.20 1.45
N VAL A 6 -3.23 41.40 2.52
CA VAL A 6 -3.99 40.15 2.75
C VAL A 6 -5.46 40.43 3.04
N LYS A 7 -5.78 41.47 3.84
CA LYS A 7 -7.18 41.88 4.09
C LYS A 7 -7.87 42.36 2.84
N ILE A 8 -7.20 43.15 2.01
CA ILE A 8 -7.72 43.62 0.73
C ILE A 8 -7.96 42.43 -0.22
N ALA A 9 -7.04 41.46 -0.28
CA ALA A 9 -7.19 40.24 -1.08
C ALA A 9 -8.40 39.41 -0.63
N LEU A 10 -8.59 39.22 0.66
CA LEU A 10 -9.77 38.53 1.21
C LEU A 10 -11.08 39.26 0.89
N HIS A 11 -11.11 40.59 1.02
CA HIS A 11 -12.30 41.40 0.67
C HIS A 11 -12.65 41.30 -0.83
N ALA A 12 -11.63 41.25 -1.67
CA ALA A 12 -11.79 41.08 -3.13
C ALA A 12 -12.40 39.73 -3.50
N ILE A 13 -12.01 38.64 -2.79
CA ILE A 13 -12.57 37.29 -2.96
C ILE A 13 -14.06 37.27 -2.63
N PHE A 14 -14.48 37.95 -1.57
CA PHE A 14 -15.87 38.00 -1.13
C PHE A 14 -16.75 38.94 -1.95
N ALA A 15 -16.18 39.93 -2.65
CA ALA A 15 -16.93 40.88 -3.48
C ALA A 15 -17.47 40.21 -4.78
N ASN A 16 -16.74 39.24 -5.37
CA ASN A 16 -17.12 38.55 -6.61
C ASN A 16 -17.17 37.02 -6.42
N LYS A 17 -18.10 36.56 -5.56
CA LYS A 17 -18.19 35.17 -5.07
C LYS A 17 -18.17 34.12 -6.17
N MET A 18 -19.01 34.24 -7.20
CA MET A 18 -19.11 33.23 -8.26
C MET A 18 -17.82 33.06 -9.05
N ARG A 19 -17.13 34.16 -9.34
CA ARG A 19 -15.88 34.16 -10.09
C ARG A 19 -14.73 33.56 -9.26
N SER A 20 -14.62 33.97 -7.99
CA SER A 20 -13.63 33.45 -7.06
C SER A 20 -13.82 31.96 -6.80
N ILE A 21 -15.07 31.51 -6.63
CA ILE A 21 -15.38 30.08 -6.46
C ILE A 21 -14.94 29.28 -7.68
N LEU A 22 -15.26 29.73 -8.90
CA LEU A 22 -14.96 28.99 -10.13
C LEU A 22 -13.44 28.82 -10.34
N THR A 23 -12.65 29.83 -9.94
CA THR A 23 -11.18 29.79 -10.05
C THR A 23 -10.53 28.92 -9.00
N VAL A 24 -10.96 29.14 -7.75
CA VAL A 24 -10.48 28.35 -6.60
C VAL A 24 -10.82 26.89 -6.79
N LEU A 25 -11.98 26.60 -7.44
CA LEU A 25 -12.44 25.24 -7.69
C LEU A 25 -11.44 24.42 -8.52
N GLY A 26 -10.82 25.01 -9.55
CA GLY A 26 -9.81 24.32 -10.36
C GLY A 26 -8.56 23.93 -9.56
N VAL A 27 -8.04 24.85 -8.76
CA VAL A 27 -6.90 24.59 -7.87
C VAL A 27 -7.30 23.64 -6.75
N MET A 28 -8.48 23.83 -6.15
CA MET A 28 -9.02 22.99 -5.10
C MET A 28 -9.14 21.53 -5.55
N ILE A 29 -9.75 21.27 -6.73
CA ILE A 29 -9.91 19.92 -7.27
C ILE A 29 -8.54 19.28 -7.52
N GLY A 30 -7.60 20.02 -8.13
CA GLY A 30 -6.25 19.53 -8.37
C GLY A 30 -5.52 19.14 -7.09
N VAL A 31 -5.52 20.02 -6.10
CA VAL A 31 -4.90 19.75 -4.80
C VAL A 31 -5.60 18.62 -4.05
N ALA A 32 -6.95 18.60 -4.06
CA ALA A 32 -7.70 17.53 -3.43
C ALA A 32 -7.38 16.16 -4.04
N ALA A 33 -7.25 16.09 -5.36
CA ALA A 33 -6.85 14.87 -6.05
C ALA A 33 -5.44 14.41 -5.65
N VAL A 34 -4.45 15.33 -5.60
CA VAL A 34 -3.08 14.99 -5.12
C VAL A 34 -3.11 14.43 -3.71
N ILE A 35 -3.73 15.16 -2.79
CA ILE A 35 -3.77 14.75 -1.38
C ILE A 35 -4.49 13.42 -1.21
N ALA A 36 -5.61 13.21 -1.89
CA ALA A 36 -6.34 11.94 -1.83
C ALA A 36 -5.47 10.77 -2.33
N VAL A 37 -4.85 10.92 -3.50
CA VAL A 37 -3.98 9.90 -4.10
C VAL A 37 -2.77 9.60 -3.20
N VAL A 38 -2.04 10.63 -2.79
CA VAL A 38 -0.85 10.45 -1.93
C VAL A 38 -1.24 9.77 -0.61
N SER A 39 -2.36 10.18 0.00
CA SER A 39 -2.83 9.60 1.27
C SER A 39 -3.20 8.12 1.13
N ILE A 40 -3.84 7.74 0.03
CA ILE A 40 -4.20 6.34 -0.26
C ILE A 40 -2.94 5.52 -0.53
N VAL A 41 -2.04 5.99 -1.38
CA VAL A 41 -0.79 5.29 -1.73
C VAL A 41 0.09 5.09 -0.49
N GLN A 42 0.24 6.11 0.35
CA GLN A 42 0.99 6.00 1.61
C GLN A 42 0.31 5.03 2.60
N GLY A 43 -1.02 5.01 2.65
CA GLY A 43 -1.76 4.01 3.41
C GLY A 43 -1.48 2.58 2.97
N PHE A 44 -1.44 2.34 1.65
CA PHE A 44 -1.06 1.05 1.08
C PHE A 44 0.40 0.68 1.36
N GLN A 45 1.33 1.62 1.21
CA GLN A 45 2.74 1.39 1.53
C GLN A 45 2.92 0.99 3.00
N HIS A 46 2.27 1.69 3.93
CA HIS A 46 2.33 1.37 5.36
C HIS A 46 1.72 0.00 5.67
N LYS A 47 0.58 -0.34 5.04
CA LYS A 47 -0.04 -1.65 5.23
C LYS A 47 0.84 -2.77 4.69
N ILE A 48 1.35 -2.65 3.46
CA ILE A 48 2.22 -3.65 2.85
C ILE A 48 3.51 -3.82 3.66
N ALA A 49 4.12 -2.71 4.08
CA ALA A 49 5.30 -2.77 4.93
C ALA A 49 5.01 -3.48 6.25
N GLY A 50 3.91 -3.14 6.94
CA GLY A 50 3.52 -3.79 8.19
C GLY A 50 3.18 -5.27 8.02
N ASP A 51 2.46 -5.64 6.95
CA ASP A 51 2.14 -7.04 6.65
C ASP A 51 3.41 -7.87 6.36
N LEU A 52 4.41 -7.27 5.71
CA LEU A 52 5.68 -7.93 5.40
C LEU A 52 6.67 -7.89 6.58
N GLU A 53 6.75 -6.81 7.35
CA GLU A 53 7.52 -6.78 8.61
C GLU A 53 7.05 -7.86 9.58
N GLY A 54 5.74 -8.19 9.55
CA GLY A 54 5.16 -9.30 10.29
C GLY A 54 5.67 -10.69 9.86
N ILE A 55 6.33 -10.85 8.70
CA ILE A 55 6.87 -12.13 8.23
C ILE A 55 8.33 -12.34 8.68
N GLY A 56 9.04 -11.29 9.09
CA GLY A 56 10.45 -11.35 9.50
C GLY A 56 11.44 -11.08 8.36
N ALA A 57 12.54 -10.41 8.69
CA ALA A 57 13.60 -10.10 7.73
C ALA A 57 14.29 -11.37 7.19
N GLY A 58 14.66 -11.36 5.92
CA GLY A 58 15.35 -12.49 5.29
C GLY A 58 14.46 -13.70 4.96
N PHE A 59 13.14 -13.51 4.92
CA PHE A 59 12.18 -14.53 4.51
C PHE A 59 12.27 -14.82 3.01
N ILE A 60 12.41 -16.09 2.67
CA ILE A 60 12.39 -16.60 1.29
C ILE A 60 11.38 -17.72 1.19
N GLU A 61 10.62 -17.68 0.13
CA GLU A 61 9.65 -18.71 -0.24
C GLU A 61 9.97 -19.25 -1.64
N VAL A 62 9.91 -20.57 -1.79
CA VAL A 62 10.07 -21.25 -3.08
C VAL A 62 8.83 -22.06 -3.36
N PHE A 63 8.22 -21.83 -4.50
CA PHE A 63 7.00 -22.52 -4.89
C PHE A 63 7.06 -22.98 -6.36
N PRO A 64 6.30 -24.05 -6.72
CA PRO A 64 6.25 -24.54 -8.08
C PRO A 64 5.69 -23.49 -9.03
N GLN A 65 6.32 -23.27 -10.17
CA GLN A 65 5.86 -22.34 -11.20
C GLN A 65 5.50 -23.07 -12.50
N THR A 66 4.21 -23.10 -12.82
CA THR A 66 3.74 -23.71 -14.07
C THR A 66 4.13 -22.85 -15.28
N ASP A 67 4.74 -23.46 -16.29
CA ASP A 67 4.98 -22.77 -17.56
C ASP A 67 3.65 -22.48 -18.27
N ARG A 68 3.40 -21.21 -18.58
CA ARG A 68 2.21 -20.78 -19.34
C ARG A 68 2.07 -21.51 -20.70
N LYS A 69 3.16 -22.00 -21.25
CA LYS A 69 3.18 -22.77 -22.52
C LYS A 69 2.80 -24.22 -22.33
N LYS A 70 2.88 -24.74 -21.09
CA LYS A 70 2.57 -26.13 -20.72
C LYS A 70 1.66 -26.16 -19.50
N PRO A 71 0.42 -25.71 -19.61
CA PRO A 71 -0.47 -25.56 -18.44
C PRO A 71 -0.84 -26.88 -17.76
N PHE A 72 -0.63 -28.00 -18.42
CA PHE A 72 -0.89 -29.36 -17.90
C PHE A 72 0.35 -30.03 -17.28
N ASP A 73 1.54 -29.47 -17.51
CA ASP A 73 2.78 -29.94 -16.89
C ASP A 73 2.99 -29.09 -15.60
N VAL A 74 2.42 -29.58 -14.51
CA VAL A 74 2.49 -28.86 -13.24
C VAL A 74 3.75 -29.29 -12.53
N PRO A 75 4.72 -28.39 -12.35
CA PRO A 75 5.96 -28.71 -11.66
C PRO A 75 5.68 -29.13 -10.22
N GLU A 76 6.51 -30.00 -9.71
CA GLU A 76 6.40 -30.55 -8.38
C GLU A 76 7.64 -30.18 -7.56
N LEU A 77 7.43 -29.66 -6.35
CA LEU A 77 8.46 -29.60 -5.30
C LEU A 77 8.17 -30.72 -4.31
N THR A 78 9.11 -31.63 -4.18
CA THR A 78 8.97 -32.85 -3.38
C THR A 78 9.63 -32.73 -2.00
N ILE A 79 9.36 -33.69 -1.14
CA ILE A 79 10.02 -33.80 0.18
C ILE A 79 11.55 -33.94 0.01
N ASP A 80 11.98 -34.64 -1.04
CA ASP A 80 13.41 -34.84 -1.32
C ASP A 80 14.08 -33.53 -1.79
N ASP A 81 13.35 -32.67 -2.51
CA ASP A 81 13.83 -31.34 -2.90
C ASP A 81 13.97 -30.44 -1.67
N ALA A 82 12.99 -30.46 -0.77
CA ALA A 82 13.06 -29.76 0.51
C ALA A 82 14.31 -30.19 1.32
N ALA A 83 14.55 -31.50 1.40
CA ALA A 83 15.71 -32.05 2.12
C ALA A 83 17.04 -31.68 1.44
N ALA A 84 17.08 -31.61 0.10
CA ALA A 84 18.27 -31.19 -0.66
C ALA A 84 18.58 -29.71 -0.45
N VAL A 85 17.60 -28.86 -0.59
CA VAL A 85 17.74 -27.40 -0.34
C VAL A 85 18.24 -27.16 1.08
N ARG A 86 17.61 -27.77 2.10
CA ARG A 86 18.03 -27.63 3.50
C ARG A 86 19.48 -28.05 3.74
N ARG A 87 19.98 -29.09 3.07
CA ARG A 87 21.33 -29.61 3.27
C ARG A 87 22.40 -28.90 2.48
N GLN A 88 22.07 -28.41 1.26
CA GLN A 88 23.07 -27.92 0.32
C GLN A 88 23.12 -26.39 0.22
N THR A 89 22.14 -25.69 0.80
CA THR A 89 22.15 -24.23 0.88
C THR A 89 22.74 -23.80 2.23
N SER A 90 23.78 -23.00 2.17
CA SER A 90 24.35 -22.35 3.35
C SER A 90 23.50 -21.16 3.79
N SER A 91 23.72 -20.68 5.01
CA SER A 91 23.09 -19.46 5.55
C SER A 91 21.56 -19.53 5.66
N ILE A 92 20.99 -20.72 5.81
CA ILE A 92 19.60 -20.93 6.21
C ILE A 92 19.54 -21.11 7.72
N ARG A 93 18.90 -20.18 8.42
CA ARG A 93 18.67 -20.24 9.87
C ARG A 93 17.56 -21.23 10.22
N ASP A 94 16.36 -20.94 9.72
CA ASP A 94 15.17 -21.73 9.95
C ASP A 94 14.54 -22.16 8.62
N PHE A 95 13.97 -23.37 8.58
CA PHE A 95 13.44 -23.96 7.35
C PHE A 95 12.19 -24.77 7.64
N THR A 96 11.16 -24.60 6.85
CA THR A 96 9.95 -25.42 6.89
C THR A 96 9.47 -25.76 5.46
N PRO A 97 9.28 -27.05 5.14
CA PRO A 97 8.43 -27.41 4.01
C PRO A 97 6.98 -27.16 4.43
N ILE A 98 6.19 -26.63 3.52
CA ILE A 98 4.76 -26.35 3.72
C ILE A 98 3.99 -27.15 2.67
N TYR A 99 3.09 -28.03 3.10
CA TYR A 99 2.11 -28.63 2.22
C TYR A 99 0.75 -27.99 2.46
N ILE A 100 0.16 -27.45 1.40
CA ILE A 100 -1.11 -26.73 1.47
C ILE A 100 -2.19 -27.57 0.78
N THR A 101 -3.27 -27.82 1.49
CA THR A 101 -4.47 -28.43 0.94
C THR A 101 -5.70 -27.75 1.48
N SER A 102 -6.83 -27.92 0.84
CA SER A 102 -8.12 -27.39 1.31
C SER A 102 -9.09 -28.53 1.51
N THR A 103 -9.71 -28.55 2.68
CA THR A 103 -10.69 -29.59 3.00
C THR A 103 -11.81 -29.09 3.89
N GLN A 104 -12.84 -29.88 4.03
CA GLN A 104 -13.95 -29.63 4.95
C GLN A 104 -13.60 -30.11 6.36
N LEU A 105 -13.57 -29.15 7.29
CA LEU A 105 -13.46 -29.41 8.72
C LEU A 105 -14.85 -29.72 9.33
N LYS A 106 -14.85 -30.53 10.40
CA LYS A 106 -16.08 -30.81 11.15
C LYS A 106 -15.83 -30.86 12.64
N HIS A 107 -16.75 -30.28 13.41
CA HIS A 107 -16.83 -30.43 14.87
C HIS A 107 -18.31 -30.50 15.26
N GLY A 108 -18.77 -31.65 15.78
CA GLY A 108 -20.21 -31.89 15.97
C GLY A 108 -20.99 -31.74 14.66
N ASP A 109 -21.97 -30.82 14.66
CA ASP A 109 -22.76 -30.48 13.46
C ASP A 109 -22.16 -29.34 12.63
N ALA A 110 -21.19 -28.59 13.19
CA ALA A 110 -20.53 -27.48 12.51
C ALA A 110 -19.60 -28.00 11.41
N ARG A 111 -19.63 -27.33 10.24
CA ARG A 111 -18.78 -27.64 9.09
C ARG A 111 -18.24 -26.35 8.48
N HIS A 112 -16.94 -26.35 8.18
CA HIS A 112 -16.30 -25.23 7.52
C HIS A 112 -15.22 -25.72 6.58
N SER A 113 -15.07 -25.09 5.42
CA SER A 113 -13.98 -25.39 4.48
C SER A 113 -12.83 -24.44 4.74
N ALA A 114 -11.67 -24.98 5.04
CA ALA A 114 -10.48 -24.19 5.37
C ALA A 114 -9.22 -24.73 4.68
N GLN A 115 -8.17 -23.92 4.71
CA GLN A 115 -6.84 -24.34 4.27
C GLN A 115 -6.10 -25.03 5.41
N ILE A 116 -5.53 -26.19 5.09
CA ILE A 116 -4.68 -26.96 5.99
C ILE A 116 -3.23 -26.74 5.56
N TYR A 117 -2.41 -26.30 6.48
CA TYR A 117 -0.96 -26.15 6.31
C TYR A 117 -0.26 -27.21 7.13
N ALA A 118 0.38 -28.16 6.46
CA ALA A 118 1.26 -29.10 7.13
C ALA A 118 2.66 -28.46 7.21
N VAL A 119 3.13 -28.22 8.42
CA VAL A 119 4.35 -27.43 8.70
C VAL A 119 5.18 -28.09 9.80
N ASN A 120 6.43 -27.72 9.92
CA ASN A 120 7.26 -28.14 11.05
C ASN A 120 7.26 -27.11 12.19
N ARG A 121 7.99 -27.40 13.25
CA ARG A 121 8.07 -26.55 14.45
C ARG A 121 8.67 -25.17 14.24
N SER A 122 9.45 -24.95 13.17
CA SER A 122 10.08 -23.67 12.86
C SER A 122 9.11 -22.68 12.16
N TYR A 123 7.90 -23.10 11.85
CA TYR A 123 6.91 -22.26 11.16
C TYR A 123 6.64 -20.93 11.85
N PRO A 124 6.39 -20.86 13.19
CA PRO A 124 6.16 -19.59 13.86
C PRO A 124 7.33 -18.62 13.77
N ASP A 125 8.57 -19.13 13.87
CA ASP A 125 9.79 -18.33 13.77
C ASP A 125 9.97 -17.74 12.36
N ILE A 126 9.58 -18.51 11.31
CA ILE A 126 9.76 -18.15 9.91
C ILE A 126 8.72 -17.11 9.47
N VAL A 127 7.43 -17.36 9.78
CA VAL A 127 6.32 -16.49 9.34
C VAL A 127 5.85 -15.52 10.42
N ASN A 128 6.51 -15.51 11.59
CA ASN A 128 6.17 -14.67 12.73
C ASN A 128 4.67 -14.76 13.10
N HIS A 129 4.11 -15.98 13.12
CA HIS A 129 2.71 -16.23 13.45
C HIS A 129 2.62 -17.16 14.67
N TRP A 130 2.35 -16.57 15.81
CA TRP A 130 2.47 -17.21 17.11
C TRP A 130 1.13 -17.72 17.63
N VAL A 131 1.23 -18.63 18.59
CA VAL A 131 0.07 -19.15 19.33
C VAL A 131 -0.25 -18.17 20.46
N GLU A 132 -1.50 -17.68 20.49
CA GLU A 132 -2.00 -16.82 21.56
C GLU A 132 -2.47 -17.63 22.76
N HIS A 133 -3.16 -18.76 22.49
CA HIS A 133 -3.68 -19.66 23.53
C HIS A 133 -3.21 -21.08 23.30
N GLY A 134 -2.69 -21.73 24.34
CA GLY A 134 -2.16 -23.09 24.26
C GLY A 134 -0.70 -23.17 23.88
N ARG A 135 -0.34 -24.08 22.98
CA ARG A 135 1.05 -24.30 22.55
C ARG A 135 1.15 -24.69 21.08
N PHE A 136 2.31 -24.46 20.49
CA PHE A 136 2.67 -24.98 19.17
C PHE A 136 3.20 -26.44 19.25
N PHE A 137 3.50 -27.04 18.11
CA PHE A 137 4.06 -28.39 18.00
C PHE A 137 5.44 -28.47 18.65
N THR A 138 5.69 -29.55 19.35
CA THR A 138 7.00 -29.90 19.88
C THR A 138 7.69 -30.94 18.99
N ALA A 139 9.01 -31.14 19.17
CA ALA A 139 9.73 -32.21 18.50
C ALA A 139 9.08 -33.58 18.75
N VAL A 140 8.56 -33.81 19.96
CA VAL A 140 7.88 -35.06 20.34
C VAL A 140 6.57 -35.26 19.57
N ASP A 141 5.82 -34.18 19.30
CA ASP A 141 4.58 -34.28 18.52
C ASP A 141 4.89 -34.66 17.07
N ASP A 142 5.98 -34.11 16.51
CA ASP A 142 6.43 -34.40 15.15
C ASP A 142 7.02 -35.80 15.01
N GLU A 143 7.93 -36.20 15.90
CA GLU A 143 8.54 -37.55 15.92
C GLU A 143 7.52 -38.68 16.12
N GLN A 144 6.55 -38.46 17.01
CA GLN A 144 5.47 -39.42 17.28
C GLN A 144 4.31 -39.32 16.29
N LYS A 145 4.38 -38.39 15.31
CA LYS A 145 3.34 -38.16 14.31
C LYS A 145 1.96 -37.98 14.93
N LYS A 146 1.89 -37.19 16.02
CA LYS A 146 0.64 -36.98 16.76
C LYS A 146 -0.37 -36.23 15.91
N ARG A 147 -1.62 -36.64 15.99
CA ARG A 147 -2.75 -35.94 15.37
C ARG A 147 -3.18 -34.76 16.24
N VAL A 148 -2.38 -33.71 16.19
CA VAL A 148 -2.64 -32.45 16.89
C VAL A 148 -2.76 -31.32 15.84
N ALA A 149 -3.55 -30.30 16.17
CA ALA A 149 -3.78 -29.16 15.31
C ALA A 149 -3.69 -27.86 16.08
N VAL A 150 -3.15 -26.83 15.43
CA VAL A 150 -3.25 -25.44 15.86
C VAL A 150 -4.17 -24.73 14.88
N VAL A 151 -5.17 -24.03 15.39
CA VAL A 151 -6.24 -23.43 14.58
C VAL A 151 -6.15 -21.90 14.59
N GLY A 152 -6.48 -21.29 13.48
CA GLY A 152 -6.68 -19.85 13.44
C GLY A 152 -7.97 -19.43 14.17
N LEU A 153 -8.07 -18.17 14.54
CA LEU A 153 -9.18 -17.66 15.34
C LEU A 153 -10.52 -17.83 14.62
N GLU A 154 -10.59 -17.59 13.32
CA GLU A 154 -11.83 -17.76 12.54
C GLU A 154 -12.29 -19.23 12.48
N ILE A 155 -11.36 -20.17 12.47
CA ILE A 155 -11.68 -21.60 12.54
C ILE A 155 -12.36 -21.94 13.87
N ALA A 156 -11.85 -21.41 14.98
CA ALA A 156 -12.42 -21.63 16.31
C ALA A 156 -13.88 -21.13 16.36
N ASP A 157 -14.13 -19.97 15.78
CA ASP A 157 -15.47 -19.37 15.70
C ASP A 157 -16.40 -20.17 14.77
N ARG A 158 -15.93 -20.50 13.55
CA ARG A 158 -16.74 -21.20 12.51
C ARG A 158 -17.10 -22.63 12.88
N LEU A 159 -16.25 -23.31 13.64
CA LEU A 159 -16.50 -24.67 14.12
C LEU A 159 -17.19 -24.69 15.49
N ASP A 160 -17.59 -23.55 16.02
CA ASP A 160 -18.25 -23.43 17.33
C ASP A 160 -17.46 -24.14 18.44
N LEU A 161 -16.14 -23.89 18.47
CA LEU A 161 -15.27 -24.48 19.49
C LEU A 161 -15.42 -23.80 20.86
N GLY A 162 -16.24 -22.74 20.98
CA GLY A 162 -16.54 -22.02 22.21
C GLY A 162 -15.31 -21.27 22.79
N GLU A 163 -15.45 -20.80 24.04
CA GLU A 163 -14.40 -19.99 24.69
C GLU A 163 -13.12 -20.77 25.00
N GLU A 164 -13.22 -22.10 25.18
CA GLU A 164 -12.08 -22.98 25.44
C GLU A 164 -11.92 -24.03 24.32
N PRO A 165 -11.24 -23.68 23.21
CA PRO A 165 -11.05 -24.59 22.09
C PRO A 165 -10.00 -25.67 22.33
N LEU A 166 -9.13 -25.50 23.35
CA LEU A 166 -8.05 -26.45 23.65
C LEU A 166 -8.59 -27.81 24.10
N GLY A 167 -7.98 -28.89 23.57
CA GLY A 167 -8.37 -30.26 23.85
C GLY A 167 -9.59 -30.74 23.06
N LYS A 168 -10.32 -29.89 22.34
CA LYS A 168 -11.44 -30.29 21.50
C LYS A 168 -10.96 -31.06 20.28
N LEU A 169 -11.84 -31.96 19.79
CA LEU A 169 -11.58 -32.81 18.64
C LEU A 169 -12.18 -32.16 17.38
N ILE A 170 -11.37 -31.98 16.37
CA ILE A 170 -11.80 -31.55 15.03
C ILE A 170 -11.53 -32.68 14.04
N GLN A 171 -12.42 -32.89 13.09
CA GLN A 171 -12.22 -33.83 12.00
C GLN A 171 -11.72 -33.11 10.77
N ILE A 172 -10.54 -33.53 10.27
CA ILE A 172 -9.93 -33.08 9.03
C ILE A 172 -9.97 -34.26 8.08
N ASP A 173 -10.75 -34.16 7.00
CA ASP A 173 -11.13 -35.31 6.19
C ASP A 173 -11.73 -36.44 7.06
N ASN A 174 -11.14 -37.62 7.05
CA ASN A 174 -11.56 -38.74 7.87
C ASN A 174 -10.71 -38.95 9.13
N ASN A 175 -9.85 -38.00 9.46
CA ASN A 175 -8.91 -38.09 10.57
C ASN A 175 -9.28 -37.12 11.69
N THR A 176 -9.25 -37.59 12.92
CA THR A 176 -9.52 -36.77 14.10
C THR A 176 -8.23 -36.18 14.64
N PHE A 177 -8.22 -34.87 14.88
CA PHE A 177 -7.12 -34.10 15.44
C PHE A 177 -7.55 -33.45 16.75
N THR A 178 -6.63 -33.32 17.70
CA THR A 178 -6.85 -32.59 18.94
C THR A 178 -6.32 -31.16 18.79
N VAL A 179 -7.14 -30.17 19.07
CA VAL A 179 -6.72 -28.77 19.09
C VAL A 179 -5.83 -28.53 20.30
N ILE A 180 -4.57 -28.09 20.06
CA ILE A 180 -3.58 -27.83 21.11
C ILE A 180 -3.19 -26.36 21.23
N GLY A 181 -3.60 -25.54 20.27
CA GLY A 181 -3.33 -24.09 20.27
C GLY A 181 -4.26 -23.33 19.35
N VAL A 182 -4.39 -22.04 19.62
CA VAL A 182 -5.09 -21.06 18.78
C VAL A 182 -4.09 -19.98 18.42
N LEU A 183 -4.00 -19.64 17.12
CA LEU A 183 -3.10 -18.61 16.61
C LEU A 183 -3.57 -17.22 17.01
N GLU A 184 -2.62 -16.30 17.14
CA GLU A 184 -2.90 -14.86 17.26
C GLU A 184 -3.63 -14.33 16.02
N LYS A 185 -4.42 -13.28 16.20
CA LYS A 185 -5.15 -12.65 15.12
C LYS A 185 -4.22 -11.86 14.21
N LYS A 186 -4.10 -12.26 12.94
CA LYS A 186 -3.37 -11.51 11.90
C LYS A 186 -4.27 -10.84 10.87
N GLY A 187 -5.48 -11.36 10.68
CA GLY A 187 -6.41 -10.87 9.68
C GLY A 187 -6.06 -11.30 8.25
N GLY A 188 -6.67 -10.62 7.28
CA GLY A 188 -6.40 -10.89 5.86
C GLY A 188 -5.20 -10.09 5.34
N SER A 189 -4.26 -10.78 4.69
CA SER A 189 -3.13 -10.18 3.99
C SER A 189 -3.03 -10.75 2.58
N PHE A 190 -2.79 -9.89 1.58
CA PHE A 190 -2.65 -10.26 0.15
C PHE A 190 -3.75 -11.17 -0.40
N GLY A 191 -4.99 -11.04 0.11
CA GLY A 191 -6.14 -11.84 -0.35
C GLY A 191 -6.30 -13.19 0.34
N ASN A 192 -5.38 -13.57 1.22
CA ASN A 192 -5.47 -14.75 2.07
C ASN A 192 -5.86 -14.34 3.49
N ASN A 193 -6.83 -15.05 4.07
CA ASN A 193 -7.19 -14.87 5.47
C ASN A 193 -6.31 -15.77 6.34
N GLN A 194 -5.37 -15.18 7.05
CA GLN A 194 -4.46 -15.91 7.93
C GLN A 194 -5.13 -16.44 9.20
N ASP A 195 -6.32 -15.96 9.52
CA ASP A 195 -7.11 -16.43 10.65
C ASP A 195 -7.99 -17.66 10.29
N ASP A 196 -8.11 -17.98 8.98
CA ASP A 196 -8.91 -19.12 8.45
C ASP A 196 -8.02 -20.29 7.98
N ILE A 197 -7.07 -20.69 8.82
CA ILE A 197 -6.12 -21.77 8.54
C ILE A 197 -6.06 -22.76 9.70
N VAL A 198 -5.68 -24.00 9.37
CA VAL A 198 -5.35 -25.02 10.36
C VAL A 198 -3.93 -25.50 10.10
N LEU A 199 -3.11 -25.50 11.13
CA LEU A 199 -1.76 -26.02 11.09
C LEU A 199 -1.73 -27.44 11.68
N ILE A 200 -1.07 -28.37 10.98
CA ILE A 200 -0.82 -29.74 11.44
C ILE A 200 0.68 -30.08 11.29
N PRO A 201 1.25 -31.01 12.10
CA PRO A 201 2.64 -31.40 11.94
C PRO A 201 2.89 -32.01 10.55
N PHE A 202 4.00 -31.62 9.92
CA PHE A 202 4.36 -32.09 8.59
C PHE A 202 4.52 -33.63 8.54
N SER A 203 5.14 -34.21 9.55
CA SER A 203 5.29 -35.66 9.70
C SER A 203 3.95 -36.40 9.84
N THR A 204 2.95 -35.77 10.49
CA THR A 204 1.59 -36.32 10.57
C THR A 204 0.91 -36.26 9.20
N ALA A 205 1.08 -35.17 8.47
CA ALA A 205 0.52 -35.03 7.12
C ALA A 205 1.08 -36.08 6.15
N THR A 206 2.38 -36.45 6.27
CA THR A 206 2.95 -37.51 5.43
C THR A 206 2.29 -38.87 5.66
N VAL A 207 1.77 -39.13 6.87
CA VAL A 207 1.03 -40.36 7.17
C VAL A 207 -0.42 -40.27 6.70
N VAL A 208 -1.03 -39.10 6.83
CA VAL A 208 -2.44 -38.87 6.49
C VAL A 208 -2.65 -38.85 4.98
N TYR A 209 -1.81 -38.13 4.27
CA TYR A 209 -1.97 -37.90 2.82
C TYR A 209 -1.09 -38.78 1.96
N GLY A 210 -0.03 -39.36 2.52
CA GLY A 210 1.01 -40.09 1.79
C GLY A 210 2.04 -39.16 1.13
N PRO A 211 3.34 -39.49 1.20
CA PRO A 211 4.39 -38.64 0.66
C PRO A 211 4.28 -38.45 -0.87
N GLU A 212 3.73 -39.44 -1.56
CA GLU A 212 3.49 -39.44 -3.01
C GLU A 212 2.44 -38.41 -3.45
N ASN A 213 1.55 -37.99 -2.57
CA ASN A 213 0.51 -36.99 -2.83
C ASN A 213 0.97 -35.57 -2.42
N MET A 214 2.06 -35.47 -1.64
CA MET A 214 2.60 -34.20 -1.18
C MET A 214 3.66 -33.65 -2.13
N ARG A 215 3.28 -33.42 -3.40
CA ARG A 215 4.21 -33.07 -4.47
C ARG A 215 4.26 -31.58 -4.82
N ARG A 216 3.40 -30.77 -4.20
CA ARG A 216 3.35 -29.33 -4.38
C ARG A 216 3.71 -28.62 -3.09
N LEU A 217 4.93 -28.86 -2.65
CA LEU A 217 5.41 -28.18 -1.46
C LEU A 217 5.76 -26.73 -1.78
N VAL A 218 5.59 -25.91 -0.78
CA VAL A 218 6.21 -24.59 -0.68
C VAL A 218 7.35 -24.71 0.31
N LEU A 219 8.53 -24.20 -0.04
CA LEU A 219 9.66 -24.21 0.87
C LEU A 219 9.81 -22.81 1.45
N ALA A 220 9.62 -22.66 2.73
CA ALA A 220 9.80 -21.39 3.42
C ALA A 220 10.99 -21.45 4.37
N PHE A 221 11.81 -20.42 4.36
CA PHE A 221 12.96 -20.33 5.24
C PHE A 221 13.38 -18.90 5.50
N GLN A 222 14.12 -18.73 6.59
CA GLN A 222 14.80 -17.48 6.92
C GLN A 222 16.29 -17.62 6.72
N MET A 223 16.89 -16.59 6.15
CA MET A 223 18.35 -16.47 6.05
C MET A 223 18.96 -16.10 7.40
N GLU A 224 20.24 -16.44 7.57
CA GLU A 224 21.07 -15.90 8.65
C GLU A 224 21.23 -14.38 8.48
N GLU A 225 21.37 -13.66 9.58
CA GLU A 225 21.61 -12.22 9.55
C GLU A 225 22.92 -11.89 8.82
N GLY A 226 22.84 -10.99 7.86
CA GLY A 226 23.99 -10.56 7.05
C GLY A 226 24.32 -11.49 5.87
N ALA A 227 23.53 -12.53 5.63
CA ALA A 227 23.70 -13.37 4.44
C ALA A 227 23.36 -12.60 3.17
N ASP A 228 24.06 -12.89 2.07
CA ASP A 228 23.79 -12.30 0.77
C ASP A 228 22.62 -13.02 0.11
N LEU A 229 21.52 -12.28 -0.11
CA LEU A 229 20.30 -12.77 -0.73
C LEU A 229 20.54 -13.39 -2.10
N ASP A 230 21.32 -12.73 -2.96
CA ASP A 230 21.58 -13.22 -4.31
C ASP A 230 22.39 -14.51 -4.29
N GLN A 231 23.31 -14.63 -3.35
CA GLN A 231 24.10 -15.86 -3.18
C GLN A 231 23.19 -17.01 -2.71
N VAL A 232 22.34 -16.81 -1.72
CA VAL A 232 21.40 -17.82 -1.22
C VAL A 232 20.42 -18.25 -2.33
N LYS A 233 19.85 -17.30 -3.06
CA LYS A 233 18.97 -17.58 -4.20
C LYS A 233 19.67 -18.40 -5.30
N THR A 234 20.91 -18.07 -5.58
CA THR A 234 21.72 -18.82 -6.57
C THR A 234 21.96 -20.25 -6.10
N GLN A 235 22.33 -20.48 -4.86
CA GLN A 235 22.51 -21.82 -4.30
C GLN A 235 21.20 -22.63 -4.36
N VAL A 236 20.08 -22.06 -3.94
CA VAL A 236 18.77 -22.73 -4.01
C VAL A 236 18.40 -23.07 -5.45
N ARG A 237 18.62 -22.14 -6.37
CA ARG A 237 18.38 -22.35 -7.80
C ARG A 237 19.23 -23.47 -8.36
N ASP A 238 20.52 -23.49 -8.07
CA ASP A 238 21.43 -24.51 -8.59
C ASP A 238 21.09 -25.91 -8.06
N VAL A 239 20.72 -26.02 -6.77
CA VAL A 239 20.27 -27.27 -6.16
C VAL A 239 19.00 -27.79 -6.86
N LEU A 240 18.00 -26.95 -7.02
CA LEU A 240 16.72 -27.36 -7.63
C LEU A 240 16.87 -27.65 -9.12
N ARG A 241 17.62 -26.83 -9.89
CA ARG A 241 17.90 -27.08 -11.31
C ARG A 241 18.62 -28.43 -11.53
N ALA A 242 19.60 -28.75 -10.65
CA ALA A 242 20.29 -30.01 -10.71
C ALA A 242 19.37 -31.19 -10.44
N ARG A 243 18.48 -31.07 -9.45
CA ARG A 243 17.53 -32.13 -9.08
C ARG A 243 16.44 -32.37 -10.11
N HIS A 244 15.95 -31.26 -10.71
CA HIS A 244 14.92 -31.32 -11.77
C HIS A 244 15.52 -31.58 -13.15
N ALA A 245 16.84 -31.84 -13.24
CA ALA A 245 17.57 -32.09 -14.50
C ALA A 245 17.35 -31.02 -15.58
N LEU A 246 17.17 -29.75 -15.13
CA LEU A 246 16.97 -28.62 -16.05
C LEU A 246 18.26 -28.26 -16.77
N LYS A 247 18.18 -28.11 -18.09
CA LYS A 247 19.31 -27.66 -18.92
C LYS A 247 19.56 -26.17 -18.74
N LYS A 248 20.75 -25.71 -19.17
CA LYS A 248 21.16 -24.31 -19.01
C LYS A 248 20.15 -23.31 -19.60
N ASP A 249 19.53 -23.66 -20.73
CA ASP A 249 18.59 -22.79 -21.45
C ASP A 249 17.12 -23.03 -21.06
N ASP A 250 16.84 -24.02 -20.20
CA ASP A 250 15.50 -24.28 -19.72
C ASP A 250 15.12 -23.23 -18.66
N ARG A 251 13.83 -22.84 -18.64
CA ARG A 251 13.30 -21.98 -17.60
C ARG A 251 13.19 -22.77 -16.30
N ASP A 252 13.33 -22.05 -15.19
CA ASP A 252 13.06 -22.63 -13.90
C ASP A 252 11.56 -23.00 -13.80
N ASP A 253 11.28 -24.19 -13.30
CA ASP A 253 9.93 -24.72 -13.03
C ASP A 253 9.49 -24.43 -11.59
N PHE A 254 10.25 -23.58 -10.90
CA PHE A 254 9.99 -23.04 -9.59
C PHE A 254 10.26 -21.53 -9.58
N GLN A 255 9.67 -20.84 -8.63
CA GLN A 255 9.92 -19.41 -8.37
C GLN A 255 10.48 -19.25 -6.96
N ILE A 256 11.52 -18.44 -6.83
CA ILE A 256 12.09 -18.04 -5.55
C ILE A 256 11.64 -16.60 -5.30
N LEU A 257 10.94 -16.39 -4.22
CA LEU A 257 10.38 -15.10 -3.83
C LEU A 257 11.01 -14.66 -2.50
N ALA A 258 11.70 -13.55 -2.52
CA ALA A 258 12.19 -12.92 -1.30
C ALA A 258 11.29 -11.76 -0.90
N GLN A 259 11.07 -11.59 0.40
CA GLN A 259 10.27 -10.50 0.95
C GLN A 259 10.76 -9.13 0.49
N GLU A 260 12.08 -8.93 0.47
CA GLU A 260 12.71 -7.66 0.06
C GLU A 260 12.38 -7.30 -1.40
N GLU A 261 12.37 -8.28 -2.31
CA GLU A 261 12.01 -8.07 -3.72
C GLU A 261 10.53 -7.74 -3.90
N LEU A 262 9.67 -8.33 -3.06
CA LEU A 262 8.25 -7.96 -3.03
C LEU A 262 8.07 -6.50 -2.64
N LEU A 263 8.71 -6.07 -1.54
CA LEU A 263 8.67 -4.67 -1.08
C LEU A 263 9.16 -3.72 -2.17
N GLU A 264 10.28 -4.05 -2.82
CA GLU A 264 10.84 -3.24 -3.90
C GLU A 264 9.88 -3.16 -5.10
N THR A 265 9.31 -4.30 -5.49
CA THR A 265 8.35 -4.37 -6.61
C THR A 265 7.10 -3.55 -6.32
N PHE A 266 6.51 -3.69 -5.13
CA PHE A 266 5.36 -2.89 -4.72
C PHE A 266 5.71 -1.40 -4.68
N SER A 267 6.86 -1.03 -4.14
CA SER A 267 7.31 0.36 -4.11
C SER A 267 7.46 0.96 -5.51
N LYS A 268 8.01 0.20 -6.46
CA LYS A 268 8.11 0.61 -7.87
C LYS A 268 6.73 0.79 -8.51
N VAL A 269 5.82 -0.18 -8.33
CA VAL A 269 4.46 -0.11 -8.89
C VAL A 269 3.70 1.11 -8.33
N LEU A 270 3.74 1.31 -7.01
CA LEU A 270 3.11 2.46 -6.37
C LEU A 270 3.76 3.79 -6.81
N GLY A 271 5.08 3.78 -7.06
CA GLY A 271 5.81 4.91 -7.64
C GLY A 271 5.30 5.25 -9.05
N TYR A 272 5.11 4.26 -9.93
CA TYR A 272 4.55 4.48 -11.27
C TYR A 272 3.11 5.01 -11.22
N ILE A 273 2.26 4.44 -10.36
CA ILE A 273 0.89 4.93 -10.15
C ILE A 273 0.92 6.39 -9.71
N THR A 274 1.77 6.73 -8.74
CA THR A 274 1.90 8.11 -8.24
C THR A 274 2.37 9.06 -9.33
N ALA A 275 3.34 8.65 -10.16
CA ALA A 275 3.84 9.47 -11.28
C ALA A 275 2.77 9.73 -12.34
N ILE A 276 2.03 8.70 -12.74
CA ILE A 276 0.94 8.82 -13.73
C ILE A 276 -0.15 9.76 -13.21
N LEU A 277 -0.62 9.51 -11.98
CA LEU A 277 -1.65 10.35 -11.37
C LEU A 277 -1.16 11.78 -11.13
N GLY A 278 0.12 11.94 -10.75
CA GLY A 278 0.77 13.24 -10.64
C GLY A 278 0.77 14.02 -11.96
N GLY A 279 1.01 13.34 -13.08
CA GLY A 279 0.90 13.93 -14.42
C GLY A 279 -0.50 14.43 -14.75
N VAL A 280 -1.52 13.64 -14.48
CA VAL A 280 -2.93 14.04 -14.69
C VAL A 280 -3.30 15.25 -13.83
N VAL A 281 -2.86 15.24 -12.58
CA VAL A 281 -3.10 16.35 -11.64
C VAL A 281 -2.36 17.61 -12.08
N ALA A 282 -1.13 17.50 -12.60
CA ALA A 282 -0.38 18.64 -13.11
C ALA A 282 -1.15 19.36 -14.22
N VAL A 283 -1.80 18.62 -15.14
CA VAL A 283 -2.66 19.20 -16.18
C VAL A 283 -3.86 19.92 -15.56
N ALA A 284 -4.53 19.31 -14.57
CA ALA A 284 -5.66 19.94 -13.88
C ALA A 284 -5.25 21.25 -13.17
N LEU A 285 -4.07 21.27 -12.55
CA LEU A 285 -3.53 22.43 -11.87
C LEU A 285 -3.10 23.53 -12.85
N LEU A 286 -2.59 23.18 -14.05
CA LEU A 286 -2.32 24.15 -15.12
C LEU A 286 -3.63 24.84 -15.58
N VAL A 287 -4.71 24.06 -15.76
CA VAL A 287 -6.02 24.62 -16.09
C VAL A 287 -6.52 25.55 -14.98
N GLY A 288 -6.39 25.17 -13.72
CA GLY A 288 -6.70 26.00 -12.56
C GLY A 288 -5.87 27.29 -12.53
N GLY A 289 -4.57 27.20 -12.84
CA GLY A 289 -3.67 28.33 -12.93
C GLY A 289 -4.04 29.34 -14.05
N ILE A 290 -4.42 28.84 -15.23
CA ILE A 290 -4.96 29.68 -16.31
C ILE A 290 -6.24 30.38 -15.85
N GLY A 291 -7.09 29.69 -15.06
CA GLY A 291 -8.25 30.31 -14.42
C GLY A 291 -7.87 31.49 -13.52
N ILE A 292 -6.85 31.33 -12.66
CA ILE A 292 -6.31 32.41 -11.82
C ILE A 292 -5.86 33.59 -12.69
N MET A 293 -5.07 33.32 -13.72
CA MET A 293 -4.54 34.35 -14.63
C MET A 293 -5.68 35.15 -15.29
N ASN A 294 -6.71 34.46 -15.81
CA ASN A 294 -7.84 35.10 -16.48
C ASN A 294 -8.63 36.03 -15.53
N ILE A 295 -8.86 35.58 -14.32
CA ILE A 295 -9.59 36.39 -13.33
C ILE A 295 -8.78 37.58 -12.85
N MET A 296 -7.49 37.38 -12.65
CA MET A 296 -6.61 38.48 -12.32
C MET A 296 -6.57 39.53 -13.43
N LEU A 297 -6.59 39.13 -14.72
CA LEU A 297 -6.67 40.07 -15.84
C LEU A 297 -7.96 40.86 -15.83
N VAL A 298 -9.09 40.21 -15.55
CA VAL A 298 -10.40 40.90 -15.44
C VAL A 298 -10.40 41.84 -14.22
N SER A 299 -9.85 41.39 -13.07
CA SER A 299 -9.74 42.25 -11.87
C SER A 299 -8.88 43.48 -12.13
N VAL A 300 -7.80 43.37 -12.90
CA VAL A 300 -6.97 44.52 -13.31
C VAL A 300 -7.78 45.49 -14.17
N THR A 301 -8.60 45.01 -15.14
CA THR A 301 -9.42 45.91 -15.99
C THR A 301 -10.52 46.59 -15.18
N GLU A 302 -11.20 45.88 -14.29
CA GLU A 302 -12.24 46.46 -13.41
C GLU A 302 -11.69 47.52 -12.46
N ARG A 303 -10.40 47.39 -12.03
CA ARG A 303 -9.73 48.30 -11.09
C ARG A 303 -8.77 49.27 -11.77
N THR A 304 -8.84 49.39 -13.09
CA THR A 304 -7.92 50.27 -13.87
C THR A 304 -7.86 51.69 -13.32
N ARG A 305 -9.02 52.31 -13.05
CA ARG A 305 -9.14 53.65 -12.47
C ARG A 305 -8.56 53.77 -11.07
N GLU A 306 -8.78 52.79 -10.22
CA GLU A 306 -8.20 52.76 -8.86
C GLU A 306 -6.67 52.66 -8.90
N ILE A 307 -6.12 51.83 -9.80
CA ILE A 307 -4.68 51.74 -10.02
C ILE A 307 -4.12 53.07 -10.51
N GLY A 308 -4.83 53.73 -11.42
CA GLY A 308 -4.49 55.06 -11.90
C GLY A 308 -4.39 56.10 -10.80
N ILE A 309 -5.40 56.18 -9.93
CA ILE A 309 -5.42 57.07 -8.76
C ILE A 309 -4.21 56.80 -7.84
N ARG A 310 -3.97 55.52 -7.47
CA ARG A 310 -2.80 55.19 -6.61
C ARG A 310 -1.49 55.61 -7.20
N LYS A 311 -1.29 55.44 -8.50
CA LYS A 311 -0.08 55.81 -9.20
C LYS A 311 0.07 57.34 -9.30
N SER A 312 -1.03 58.06 -9.46
CA SER A 312 -1.02 59.55 -9.48
C SER A 312 -0.65 60.13 -8.12
N ILE A 313 -0.95 59.43 -7.02
CA ILE A 313 -0.57 59.82 -5.65
C ILE A 313 0.88 59.37 -5.30
N GLY A 314 1.59 58.65 -6.20
CA GLY A 314 3.01 58.32 -6.04
C GLY A 314 3.31 56.83 -5.79
N ALA A 315 2.36 55.92 -5.93
CA ALA A 315 2.63 54.47 -5.84
C ALA A 315 3.60 54.01 -6.94
N ARG A 316 4.63 53.29 -6.53
CA ARG A 316 5.65 52.76 -7.45
C ARG A 316 5.13 51.58 -8.20
N ARG A 317 5.65 51.32 -9.42
CA ARG A 317 5.31 50.10 -10.20
C ARG A 317 5.48 48.82 -9.40
N ARG A 318 6.49 48.72 -8.54
CA ARG A 318 6.76 47.56 -7.68
C ARG A 318 5.65 47.34 -6.65
N ASP A 319 5.08 48.42 -6.11
CA ASP A 319 4.05 48.32 -5.06
C ASP A 319 2.76 47.70 -5.65
N VAL A 320 2.38 48.15 -6.85
CA VAL A 320 1.24 47.57 -7.58
C VAL A 320 1.51 46.11 -7.95
N LEU A 321 2.71 45.78 -8.48
CA LEU A 321 3.08 44.44 -8.87
C LEU A 321 3.02 43.50 -7.66
N VAL A 322 3.62 43.85 -6.52
CA VAL A 322 3.64 43.05 -5.30
C VAL A 322 2.23 42.87 -4.75
N GLN A 323 1.38 43.89 -4.80
CA GLN A 323 -0.01 43.81 -4.34
C GLN A 323 -0.78 42.72 -5.11
N PHE A 324 -0.80 42.81 -6.46
CA PHE A 324 -1.52 41.83 -7.28
C PHE A 324 -0.92 40.42 -7.19
N LEU A 325 0.41 40.31 -7.00
CA LEU A 325 1.07 39.02 -6.79
C LEU A 325 0.65 38.40 -5.47
N ILE A 326 0.59 39.17 -4.38
CA ILE A 326 0.10 38.69 -3.08
C ILE A 326 -1.38 38.25 -3.22
N GLU A 327 -2.19 38.99 -3.96
CA GLU A 327 -3.60 38.63 -4.20
C GLU A 327 -3.72 37.27 -4.91
N ALA A 328 -2.88 37.01 -5.92
CA ALA A 328 -2.85 35.72 -6.62
C ALA A 328 -2.38 34.58 -5.70
N ILE A 329 -1.35 34.81 -4.87
CA ILE A 329 -0.85 33.81 -3.89
C ILE A 329 -1.90 33.51 -2.82
N VAL A 330 -2.60 34.51 -2.30
CA VAL A 330 -3.66 34.32 -1.30
C VAL A 330 -4.83 33.53 -1.91
N LEU A 331 -5.22 33.84 -3.13
CA LEU A 331 -6.30 33.13 -3.85
C LEU A 331 -5.94 31.65 -4.08
N SER A 332 -4.74 31.39 -4.59
CA SER A 332 -4.26 30.02 -4.82
C SER A 332 -4.03 29.25 -3.51
N GLY A 333 -3.50 29.92 -2.49
CA GLY A 333 -3.27 29.37 -1.16
C GLY A 333 -4.58 28.98 -0.45
N PHE A 334 -5.62 29.80 -0.59
CA PHE A 334 -6.97 29.48 -0.10
C PHE A 334 -7.52 28.24 -0.82
N GLY A 335 -7.39 28.19 -2.15
CA GLY A 335 -7.75 27.01 -2.95
C GLY A 335 -6.99 25.76 -2.51
N GLY A 336 -5.70 25.90 -2.23
CA GLY A 336 -4.87 24.83 -1.71
C GLY A 336 -5.34 24.33 -0.35
N LEU A 337 -5.68 25.22 0.57
CA LEU A 337 -6.12 24.85 1.93
C LEU A 337 -7.45 24.10 1.92
N VAL A 338 -8.41 24.58 1.13
CA VAL A 338 -9.69 23.90 0.92
C VAL A 338 -9.49 22.58 0.18
N GLY A 339 -8.55 22.55 -0.79
CA GLY A 339 -8.16 21.34 -1.52
C GLY A 339 -7.55 20.27 -0.62
N VAL A 340 -6.66 20.64 0.30
CA VAL A 340 -6.08 19.71 1.28
C VAL A 340 -7.17 19.09 2.17
N ALA A 341 -8.05 19.93 2.72
CA ALA A 341 -9.17 19.45 3.55
C ALA A 341 -10.12 18.54 2.75
N GLY A 342 -10.47 18.94 1.53
CA GLY A 342 -11.31 18.17 0.62
C GLY A 342 -10.66 16.84 0.19
N GLY A 343 -9.36 16.84 -0.10
CA GLY A 343 -8.60 15.65 -0.49
C GLY A 343 -8.51 14.63 0.64
N PHE A 344 -8.25 15.08 1.86
CA PHE A 344 -8.30 14.23 3.04
C PHE A 344 -9.69 13.65 3.27
N GLY A 345 -10.74 14.49 3.15
CA GLY A 345 -12.14 14.05 3.23
C GLY A 345 -12.51 13.03 2.18
N LEU A 346 -12.07 13.21 0.92
CA LEU A 346 -12.27 12.25 -0.17
C LEU A 346 -11.56 10.92 0.09
N ALA A 347 -10.31 10.95 0.58
CA ALA A 347 -9.58 9.74 0.94
C ALA A 347 -10.27 8.97 2.07
N MET A 348 -10.80 9.67 3.07
CA MET A 348 -11.52 9.07 4.19
C MET A 348 -12.88 8.49 3.75
N LEU A 349 -13.59 9.16 2.85
CA LEU A 349 -14.82 8.67 2.23
C LEU A 349 -14.56 7.42 1.38
N ALA A 350 -13.50 7.44 0.56
CA ALA A 350 -13.10 6.28 -0.23
C ALA A 350 -12.82 5.07 0.67
N ARG A 351 -12.08 5.28 1.76
CA ARG A 351 -11.86 4.23 2.77
C ARG A 351 -13.18 3.69 3.32
N LEU A 352 -14.09 4.56 3.76
CA LEU A 352 -15.37 4.16 4.38
C LEU A 352 -16.25 3.33 3.41
N ILE A 353 -16.23 3.68 2.13
CA ILE A 353 -17.02 2.98 1.11
C ILE A 353 -16.36 1.64 0.77
N ILE A 354 -15.06 1.64 0.50
CA ILE A 354 -14.33 0.46 0.01
C ILE A 354 -14.13 -0.57 1.15
N SER A 355 -13.97 -0.12 2.40
CA SER A 355 -13.80 -1.01 3.56
C SER A 355 -15.00 -1.91 3.85
N ARG A 356 -16.15 -1.64 3.24
CA ARG A 356 -17.33 -2.54 3.32
C ARG A 356 -17.17 -3.80 2.46
N TRP A 357 -16.26 -3.81 1.50
CA TRP A 357 -16.12 -4.86 0.48
C TRP A 357 -14.75 -5.52 0.55
N VAL A 358 -13.74 -4.76 0.91
CA VAL A 358 -12.34 -5.21 0.99
C VAL A 358 -11.66 -4.54 2.18
N THR A 359 -10.73 -5.24 2.83
CA THR A 359 -9.90 -4.65 3.89
C THR A 359 -9.04 -3.52 3.31
N PHE A 360 -9.49 -2.27 3.48
CA PHE A 360 -8.82 -1.10 2.94
C PHE A 360 -7.88 -0.48 4.00
N PRO A 361 -6.64 -0.12 3.62
CA PRO A 361 -5.68 0.40 4.58
C PRO A 361 -6.12 1.72 5.22
N ALA A 362 -5.55 2.04 6.37
CA ALA A 362 -5.75 3.33 7.00
C ALA A 362 -5.21 4.46 6.10
N VAL A 363 -5.99 5.54 5.98
CA VAL A 363 -5.54 6.73 5.24
C VAL A 363 -4.40 7.38 6.03
N HIS A 364 -3.24 7.49 5.40
CA HIS A 364 -2.07 8.13 5.99
C HIS A 364 -1.65 9.32 5.12
N THR A 365 -1.89 10.54 5.62
CA THR A 365 -1.50 11.77 4.93
C THR A 365 -0.21 12.29 5.55
N PRO A 366 0.94 12.17 4.88
CA PRO A 366 2.19 12.63 5.43
C PRO A 366 2.25 14.17 5.43
N LEU A 367 2.87 14.76 6.46
CA LEU A 367 2.99 16.22 6.61
C LEU A 367 3.70 16.87 5.41
N TRP A 368 4.71 16.19 4.84
CA TRP A 368 5.40 16.72 3.67
C TRP A 368 4.47 16.93 2.45
N ALA A 369 3.44 16.11 2.29
CA ALA A 369 2.47 16.28 1.19
C ALA A 369 1.61 17.52 1.39
N ILE A 370 1.20 17.80 2.63
CA ILE A 370 0.44 19.01 2.98
C ILE A 370 1.26 20.26 2.71
N PHE A 371 2.51 20.29 3.22
CA PHE A 371 3.43 21.43 2.98
C PHE A 371 3.79 21.57 1.49
N GLY A 372 4.05 20.45 0.80
CA GLY A 372 4.33 20.41 -0.63
C GLY A 372 3.18 20.96 -1.46
N ALA A 373 1.94 20.57 -1.16
CA ALA A 373 0.75 21.07 -1.82
C ALA A 373 0.60 22.60 -1.61
N PHE A 374 0.82 23.08 -0.40
CA PHE A 374 0.74 24.52 -0.09
C PHE A 374 1.82 25.32 -0.83
N MET A 375 3.07 24.86 -0.80
CA MET A 375 4.19 25.50 -1.53
C MET A 375 3.94 25.50 -3.04
N PHE A 376 3.39 24.42 -3.56
CA PHE A 376 3.03 24.29 -4.96
C PHE A 376 1.90 25.26 -5.35
N CYS A 377 0.87 25.43 -4.52
CA CYS A 377 -0.17 26.43 -4.73
C CYS A 377 0.39 27.86 -4.74
N ALA A 378 1.32 28.17 -3.81
CA ALA A 378 1.97 29.46 -3.79
C ALA A 378 2.77 29.71 -5.07
N ALA A 379 3.51 28.70 -5.54
CA ALA A 379 4.26 28.78 -6.80
C ALA A 379 3.32 28.99 -8.02
N LEU A 380 2.18 28.30 -8.08
CA LEU A 380 1.16 28.52 -9.11
C LEU A 380 0.61 29.96 -9.07
N GLY A 381 0.30 30.47 -7.87
CA GLY A 381 -0.11 31.86 -7.68
C GLY A 381 0.90 32.86 -8.22
N VAL A 382 2.21 32.60 -7.99
CA VAL A 382 3.29 33.45 -8.56
C VAL A 382 3.35 33.32 -10.07
N ILE A 383 3.43 32.09 -10.61
CA ILE A 383 3.63 31.83 -12.05
C ILE A 383 2.48 32.45 -12.87
N PHE A 384 1.24 32.19 -12.49
CA PHE A 384 0.07 32.67 -13.22
C PHE A 384 -0.37 34.09 -12.83
N GLY A 385 0.06 34.58 -11.65
CA GLY A 385 -0.19 35.94 -11.19
C GLY A 385 0.80 36.98 -11.73
N ILE A 386 2.02 36.58 -12.14
CA ILE A 386 3.07 37.54 -12.56
C ILE A 386 2.67 38.32 -13.83
N TYR A 387 2.02 37.70 -14.81
CA TYR A 387 1.61 38.36 -16.05
C TYR A 387 0.54 39.43 -15.80
N PRO A 388 -0.59 39.18 -15.13
CA PRO A 388 -1.60 40.20 -14.84
C PRO A 388 -1.04 41.30 -13.89
N ALA A 389 -0.23 40.95 -12.90
CA ALA A 389 0.41 41.90 -12.02
C ALA A 389 1.38 42.85 -12.76
N ALA A 390 2.16 42.31 -13.70
CA ALA A 390 3.04 43.12 -14.55
C ALA A 390 2.23 44.04 -15.46
N LYS A 391 1.11 43.60 -16.02
CA LYS A 391 0.20 44.41 -16.83
C LYS A 391 -0.37 45.57 -16.01
N ALA A 392 -0.87 45.31 -14.79
CA ALA A 392 -1.37 46.30 -13.86
C ALA A 392 -0.30 47.34 -13.51
N SER A 393 0.94 46.89 -13.24
CA SER A 393 2.05 47.74 -12.87
C SER A 393 2.51 48.67 -13.98
N LYS A 394 2.25 48.36 -15.26
CA LYS A 394 2.64 49.15 -16.42
C LYS A 394 1.59 50.15 -16.88
N LEU A 395 0.36 50.16 -16.34
CA LEU A 395 -0.69 51.09 -16.70
C LEU A 395 -0.23 52.53 -16.56
N ASP A 396 -0.52 53.37 -17.58
CA ASP A 396 -0.28 54.81 -17.52
C ASP A 396 -1.36 55.48 -16.64
N PRO A 397 -0.99 56.31 -15.65
CA PRO A 397 -1.94 57.01 -14.79
C PRO A 397 -2.96 57.86 -15.56
N ILE A 398 -2.53 58.51 -16.63
CA ILE A 398 -3.39 59.41 -17.44
C ILE A 398 -4.41 58.59 -18.22
N GLU A 399 -3.99 57.53 -18.88
CA GLU A 399 -4.89 56.62 -19.61
C GLU A 399 -5.84 55.88 -18.65
N ALA A 400 -5.35 55.46 -17.50
CA ALA A 400 -6.13 54.75 -16.50
C ALA A 400 -7.27 55.60 -15.88
N LEU A 401 -7.06 56.92 -15.78
CA LEU A 401 -8.06 57.87 -15.27
C LEU A 401 -9.12 58.22 -16.31
N ARG A 402 -8.82 58.04 -17.62
CA ARG A 402 -9.74 58.24 -18.73
C ARG A 402 -10.61 57.02 -19.06
N TYR A 403 -10.31 55.89 -18.41
CA TYR A 403 -11.08 54.63 -18.62
C TYR A 403 -12.43 54.75 -17.91
N GLU A 404 -13.54 54.70 -18.65
CA GLU A 404 -14.90 54.63 -18.15
C GLU A 404 -15.29 53.22 -17.73
#